data_e4a2660cb145096901c350845465f4b8
#
_entry.id   e4a2660cb145096901c350845465f4b8
#
_cell.length_a   1.000
_cell.length_b   1.000
_cell.length_c   1.000
_cell.angle_alpha   90.00
_cell.angle_beta   90.00
_cell.angle_gamma   90.00
#
_symmetry.space_group_name_H-M   'P 1'
#
loop_
_entity.id
_entity.type
_entity.pdbx_description
1 polymer ?
#
loop_
_entity_poly.entity_id
_entity_poly.type
_entity_poly.pdbx_seq_one_letter_code
_entity_poly.pdbx_strand_id
1 'polypeptide(L)'
;MKLNRLQPKLVVVTGAGSGVGRATAIRFAKRGAHVVASDIDLAAAEVTTETIRANGHSASAARLDVTDPDAWESFADGVREEFGVADVLVNNAGIVVAGDFLDMTAEAWDRQLGPNLTGVVHGCRVFGRQMVEHGEGGHIVNIASAASYAPLPGTSAYCVSKAGVRMFTECLRVELGPKGIGVSAVCPGVINTNLFKNADTVGIDADLIGQGKDVLQQVRDFAAKLPVQPLSPDLVARAAVRAVRFDLNVVPVRTEAWLTYGLSRVAPSLTRAIVRQFPVSRLEAGGARLLTLLNRDREAAGEPIEVRIYDADGDLVDTSVQPNEGKTA
;
A
#
# COMPACT_ATOMS: atom_id res chain seq x y z
N MET A 1 -5.36 -32.13 9.49
CA MET A 1 -5.57 -32.03 8.01
C MET A 1 -4.67 -30.91 7.51
N LYS A 2 -3.74 -31.14 6.59
CA LYS A 2 -2.84 -30.08 6.13
C LYS A 2 -3.63 -28.97 5.41
N LEU A 3 -3.24 -27.70 5.58
CA LEU A 3 -3.83 -26.53 4.91
C LEU A 3 -4.10 -26.84 3.42
N ASN A 4 -5.34 -26.68 3.00
CA ASN A 4 -5.66 -26.68 1.57
C ASN A 4 -5.33 -25.30 0.95
N ARG A 5 -4.07 -25.11 0.55
CA ARG A 5 -3.60 -23.85 -0.07
C ARG A 5 -4.35 -23.50 -1.37
N LEU A 6 -5.10 -24.42 -1.94
CA LEU A 6 -5.91 -24.16 -3.12
C LEU A 6 -7.24 -23.50 -2.76
N GLN A 7 -7.78 -23.81 -1.59
CA GLN A 7 -9.08 -23.34 -1.09
C GLN A 7 -9.00 -23.12 0.42
N PRO A 8 -8.37 -22.04 0.91
CA PRO A 8 -8.42 -21.69 2.32
C PRO A 8 -9.86 -21.42 2.73
N LYS A 9 -10.24 -21.84 3.95
CA LYS A 9 -11.61 -21.68 4.47
C LYS A 9 -11.80 -20.33 5.16
N LEU A 10 -10.80 -19.90 5.94
CA LEU A 10 -10.84 -18.66 6.71
C LEU A 10 -9.62 -17.78 6.38
N VAL A 11 -9.88 -16.56 5.96
CA VAL A 11 -8.85 -15.59 5.57
C VAL A 11 -9.08 -14.28 6.31
N VAL A 12 -8.05 -13.79 6.99
CA VAL A 12 -8.05 -12.47 7.63
C VAL A 12 -7.26 -11.49 6.77
N VAL A 13 -7.81 -10.31 6.49
CA VAL A 13 -7.16 -9.26 5.69
C VAL A 13 -7.22 -7.94 6.44
N THR A 14 -6.06 -7.32 6.73
CA THR A 14 -5.98 -6.00 7.36
C THR A 14 -5.93 -4.87 6.32
N GLY A 15 -6.43 -3.68 6.68
CA GLY A 15 -6.55 -2.57 5.74
C GLY A 15 -7.48 -2.93 4.57
N ALA A 16 -8.52 -3.70 4.87
CA ALA A 16 -9.44 -4.24 3.86
C ALA A 16 -10.53 -3.24 3.43
N GLY A 17 -10.59 -2.07 4.05
CA GLY A 17 -11.55 -1.02 3.73
C GLY A 17 -11.34 -0.41 2.34
N SER A 18 -10.14 -0.50 1.75
CA SER A 18 -9.88 0.11 0.45
C SER A 18 -8.77 -0.62 -0.36
N GLY A 19 -8.55 -0.17 -1.59
CA GLY A 19 -7.38 -0.47 -2.40
C GLY A 19 -7.03 -1.96 -2.53
N VAL A 20 -5.79 -2.31 -2.21
CA VAL A 20 -5.26 -3.68 -2.31
C VAL A 20 -5.94 -4.61 -1.31
N GLY A 21 -6.18 -4.15 -0.07
CA GLY A 21 -6.83 -4.95 0.97
C GLY A 21 -8.23 -5.37 0.54
N ARG A 22 -9.07 -4.41 0.09
CA ARG A 22 -10.40 -4.68 -0.46
C ARG A 22 -10.37 -5.68 -1.62
N ALA A 23 -9.49 -5.44 -2.60
CA ALA A 23 -9.36 -6.33 -3.75
C ALA A 23 -8.92 -7.74 -3.34
N THR A 24 -8.03 -7.85 -2.34
CA THR A 24 -7.55 -9.13 -1.80
C THR A 24 -8.65 -9.87 -1.07
N ALA A 25 -9.43 -9.18 -0.21
CA ALA A 25 -10.58 -9.73 0.49
C ALA A 25 -11.61 -10.31 -0.52
N ILE A 26 -12.02 -9.51 -1.51
CA ILE A 26 -12.95 -9.95 -2.56
C ILE A 26 -12.39 -11.17 -3.31
N ARG A 27 -11.10 -11.21 -3.58
CA ARG A 27 -10.51 -12.30 -4.36
C ARG A 27 -10.43 -13.62 -3.60
N PHE A 28 -10.16 -13.59 -2.29
CA PHE A 28 -10.22 -14.80 -1.46
C PHE A 28 -11.67 -15.28 -1.26
N ALA A 29 -12.61 -14.36 -1.06
CA ALA A 29 -14.04 -14.69 -0.96
C ALA A 29 -14.56 -15.38 -2.23
N LYS A 30 -14.19 -14.90 -3.42
CA LYS A 30 -14.50 -15.54 -4.72
C LYS A 30 -13.91 -16.96 -4.87
N ARG A 31 -13.00 -17.36 -3.99
CA ARG A 31 -12.44 -18.72 -3.93
C ARG A 31 -13.10 -19.60 -2.87
N GLY A 32 -14.14 -19.10 -2.24
CA GLY A 32 -14.96 -19.83 -1.27
C GLY A 32 -14.48 -19.66 0.18
N ALA A 33 -13.53 -18.77 0.45
CA ALA A 33 -13.14 -18.47 1.82
C ALA A 33 -14.23 -17.60 2.52
N HIS A 34 -14.44 -17.83 3.81
CA HIS A 34 -14.95 -16.78 4.68
C HIS A 34 -13.84 -15.75 4.92
N VAL A 35 -14.12 -14.47 4.68
CA VAL A 35 -13.12 -13.42 4.83
C VAL A 35 -13.47 -12.49 5.99
N VAL A 36 -12.58 -12.39 6.97
CA VAL A 36 -12.66 -11.34 7.99
C VAL A 36 -11.88 -10.14 7.46
N ALA A 37 -12.62 -9.12 7.04
CA ALA A 37 -12.08 -7.85 6.54
C ALA A 37 -11.91 -6.88 7.72
N SER A 38 -10.68 -6.54 8.09
CA SER A 38 -10.42 -5.59 9.17
C SER A 38 -9.80 -4.30 8.66
N ASP A 39 -10.20 -3.19 9.28
CA ASP A 39 -9.67 -1.86 9.01
C ASP A 39 -9.76 -1.01 10.30
N ILE A 40 -8.97 0.07 10.39
CA ILE A 40 -9.14 1.07 11.45
C ILE A 40 -10.48 1.80 11.28
N ASP A 41 -10.90 2.00 10.03
CA ASP A 41 -12.23 2.47 9.63
C ASP A 41 -13.17 1.27 9.42
N LEU A 42 -13.99 1.00 10.44
CA LEU A 42 -14.96 -0.10 10.40
C LEU A 42 -15.96 0.06 9.23
N ALA A 43 -16.45 1.28 8.99
CA ALA A 43 -17.41 1.53 7.94
C ALA A 43 -16.85 1.19 6.54
N ALA A 44 -15.57 1.50 6.30
CA ALA A 44 -14.89 1.11 5.05
C ALA A 44 -14.73 -0.41 4.91
N ALA A 45 -14.51 -1.14 6.03
CA ALA A 45 -14.48 -2.60 6.04
C ALA A 45 -15.87 -3.20 5.79
N GLU A 46 -16.92 -2.60 6.35
CA GLU A 46 -18.32 -3.00 6.14
C GLU A 46 -18.71 -2.88 4.67
N VAL A 47 -18.40 -1.77 4.00
CA VAL A 47 -18.63 -1.62 2.54
C VAL A 47 -17.95 -2.75 1.74
N THR A 48 -16.77 -3.19 2.17
CA THR A 48 -16.08 -4.31 1.52
C THR A 48 -16.82 -5.62 1.74
N THR A 49 -17.28 -5.90 2.96
CA THR A 49 -18.02 -7.14 3.27
C THR A 49 -19.40 -7.18 2.63
N GLU A 50 -20.09 -6.05 2.56
CA GLU A 50 -21.34 -5.92 1.82
C GLU A 50 -21.15 -6.22 0.33
N THR A 51 -20.08 -5.69 -0.27
CA THR A 51 -19.73 -6.01 -1.66
C THR A 51 -19.49 -7.51 -1.85
N ILE A 52 -18.81 -8.17 -0.91
CA ILE A 52 -18.58 -9.62 -0.94
C ILE A 52 -19.88 -10.40 -0.82
N ARG A 53 -20.73 -10.04 0.16
CA ARG A 53 -22.02 -10.71 0.43
C ARG A 53 -23.02 -10.52 -0.72
N ALA A 54 -23.09 -9.33 -1.30
CA ALA A 54 -23.95 -9.03 -2.46
C ALA A 54 -23.60 -9.89 -3.69
N ASN A 55 -22.35 -10.40 -3.77
CA ASN A 55 -21.89 -11.33 -4.80
C ASN A 55 -22.03 -12.81 -4.39
N GLY A 56 -22.78 -13.13 -3.33
CA GLY A 56 -23.06 -14.49 -2.86
C GLY A 56 -21.90 -15.15 -2.12
N HIS A 57 -20.92 -14.39 -1.61
CA HIS A 57 -19.78 -14.89 -0.85
C HIS A 57 -19.90 -14.53 0.64
N SER A 58 -19.02 -15.12 1.47
CA SER A 58 -19.06 -14.96 2.93
C SER A 58 -17.95 -14.03 3.42
N ALA A 59 -18.31 -13.06 4.26
CA ALA A 59 -17.34 -12.17 4.90
C ALA A 59 -17.93 -11.53 6.17
N SER A 60 -17.05 -11.11 7.10
CA SER A 60 -17.35 -10.32 8.29
C SER A 60 -16.42 -9.12 8.38
N ALA A 61 -16.92 -7.99 8.87
CA ALA A 61 -16.13 -6.80 9.11
C ALA A 61 -15.70 -6.73 10.58
N ALA A 62 -14.50 -6.18 10.82
CA ALA A 62 -14.03 -5.90 12.17
C ALA A 62 -13.19 -4.63 12.19
N ARG A 63 -13.27 -3.87 13.30
CA ARG A 63 -12.35 -2.75 13.54
C ARG A 63 -11.03 -3.28 14.10
N LEU A 64 -9.91 -2.84 13.53
CA LEU A 64 -8.58 -3.16 14.05
C LEU A 64 -7.62 -1.99 13.80
N ASP A 65 -7.06 -1.45 14.87
CA ASP A 65 -5.86 -0.64 14.81
C ASP A 65 -4.65 -1.58 14.89
N VAL A 66 -3.94 -1.72 13.77
CA VAL A 66 -2.78 -2.63 13.69
C VAL A 66 -1.59 -2.15 14.51
N THR A 67 -1.59 -0.92 15.01
CA THR A 67 -0.51 -0.39 15.87
C THR A 67 -0.66 -0.79 17.34
N ASP A 68 -1.85 -1.22 17.74
CA ASP A 68 -2.19 -1.62 19.10
C ASP A 68 -2.03 -3.14 19.30
N PRO A 69 -1.04 -3.58 20.10
CA PRO A 69 -0.80 -5.01 20.34
C PRO A 69 -1.94 -5.70 21.11
N ASP A 70 -2.64 -5.00 22.01
CA ASP A 70 -3.75 -5.58 22.78
C ASP A 70 -5.00 -5.72 21.92
N ALA A 71 -5.21 -4.78 20.99
CA ALA A 71 -6.26 -4.91 19.96
C ALA A 71 -6.01 -6.15 19.07
N TRP A 72 -4.76 -6.46 18.72
CA TRP A 72 -4.44 -7.67 17.96
C TRP A 72 -4.76 -8.96 18.70
N GLU A 73 -4.39 -9.08 19.99
CA GLU A 73 -4.69 -10.28 20.80
C GLU A 73 -6.22 -10.47 20.89
N SER A 74 -6.96 -9.41 21.26
CA SER A 74 -8.43 -9.43 21.35
C SER A 74 -9.10 -9.78 20.02
N PHE A 75 -8.63 -9.19 18.92
CA PHE A 75 -9.15 -9.45 17.58
C PHE A 75 -8.93 -10.90 17.13
N ALA A 76 -7.73 -11.42 17.34
CA ALA A 76 -7.40 -12.78 16.93
C ALA A 76 -8.13 -13.84 17.77
N ASP A 77 -8.35 -13.57 19.06
CA ASP A 77 -9.14 -14.45 19.93
C ASP A 77 -10.61 -14.43 19.49
N GLY A 78 -11.21 -13.26 19.20
CA GLY A 78 -12.57 -13.17 18.67
C GLY A 78 -12.73 -13.88 17.33
N VAL A 79 -11.77 -13.76 16.41
CA VAL A 79 -11.79 -14.51 15.14
C VAL A 79 -11.75 -16.01 15.39
N ARG A 80 -10.89 -16.47 16.32
CA ARG A 80 -10.77 -17.89 16.66
C ARG A 80 -12.03 -18.44 17.30
N GLU A 81 -12.67 -17.69 18.18
CA GLU A 81 -13.93 -18.08 18.87
C GLU A 81 -15.09 -18.20 17.90
N GLU A 82 -15.22 -17.26 16.97
CA GLU A 82 -16.37 -17.19 16.07
C GLU A 82 -16.21 -18.08 14.83
N PHE A 83 -14.99 -18.14 14.24
CA PHE A 83 -14.76 -18.78 12.95
C PHE A 83 -13.74 -19.93 12.99
N GLY A 84 -13.01 -20.08 14.08
CA GLY A 84 -11.86 -21.01 14.18
C GLY A 84 -10.53 -20.35 13.82
N VAL A 85 -9.48 -21.17 13.69
CA VAL A 85 -8.14 -20.70 13.37
C VAL A 85 -8.05 -20.30 11.90
N ALA A 86 -7.52 -19.10 11.63
CA ALA A 86 -7.37 -18.61 10.27
C ALA A 86 -6.36 -19.46 9.47
N ASP A 87 -6.74 -19.85 8.26
CA ASP A 87 -5.86 -20.50 7.30
C ASP A 87 -4.84 -19.52 6.71
N VAL A 88 -5.26 -18.27 6.49
CA VAL A 88 -4.43 -17.23 5.88
C VAL A 88 -4.59 -15.91 6.61
N LEU A 89 -3.46 -15.30 6.95
CA LEU A 89 -3.39 -13.89 7.36
C LEU A 89 -2.78 -13.08 6.21
N VAL A 90 -3.42 -11.96 5.85
CA VAL A 90 -2.86 -10.96 4.93
C VAL A 90 -2.63 -9.65 5.67
N ASN A 91 -1.40 -9.36 6.03
CA ASN A 91 -0.97 -8.07 6.58
C ASN A 91 -0.83 -7.07 5.43
N ASN A 92 -1.87 -6.26 5.22
CA ASN A 92 -1.92 -5.29 4.13
C ASN A 92 -2.03 -3.84 4.66
N ALA A 93 -2.54 -3.61 5.86
CA ALA A 93 -2.65 -2.26 6.43
C ALA A 93 -1.33 -1.50 6.35
N GLY A 94 -1.39 -0.23 6.03
CA GLY A 94 -0.21 0.62 5.95
C GLY A 94 -0.51 1.98 5.35
N ILE A 95 0.38 2.91 5.60
CA ILE A 95 0.32 4.32 5.15
C ILE A 95 1.60 4.73 4.43
N VAL A 96 1.61 5.92 3.86
CA VAL A 96 2.82 6.60 3.35
C VAL A 96 2.94 7.94 4.04
N VAL A 97 4.09 8.19 4.63
CA VAL A 97 4.55 9.51 5.04
C VAL A 97 5.71 9.88 4.12
N ALA A 98 5.60 10.98 3.40
CA ALA A 98 6.58 11.47 2.46
C ALA A 98 7.15 12.83 2.92
N GLY A 99 8.39 13.08 2.61
CA GLY A 99 9.10 14.32 2.93
C GLY A 99 10.60 14.15 2.79
N ASP A 100 11.35 15.26 2.83
CA ASP A 100 12.80 15.19 2.91
C ASP A 100 13.21 14.56 4.25
N PHE A 101 14.25 13.76 4.24
CA PHE A 101 14.70 13.07 5.45
C PHE A 101 15.08 14.04 6.58
N LEU A 102 15.68 15.17 6.25
CA LEU A 102 16.13 16.16 7.24
C LEU A 102 14.96 16.91 7.91
N ASP A 103 13.80 16.97 7.24
CA ASP A 103 12.59 17.62 7.75
C ASP A 103 11.64 16.61 8.46
N MET A 104 11.92 15.30 8.34
CA MET A 104 11.08 14.26 8.92
C MET A 104 11.31 14.14 10.42
N THR A 105 10.26 14.46 11.20
CA THR A 105 10.32 14.36 12.68
C THR A 105 10.32 12.89 13.16
N ALA A 106 10.70 12.67 14.42
CA ALA A 106 10.65 11.35 15.03
C ALA A 106 9.21 10.79 15.04
N GLU A 107 8.21 11.63 15.32
CA GLU A 107 6.80 11.24 15.35
C GLU A 107 6.30 10.83 13.96
N ALA A 108 6.72 11.54 12.90
CA ALA A 108 6.39 11.20 11.52
C ALA A 108 7.03 9.85 11.13
N TRP A 109 8.25 9.61 11.58
CA TRP A 109 8.96 8.35 11.43
C TRP A 109 8.22 7.20 12.12
N ASP A 110 7.87 7.37 13.40
CA ASP A 110 7.15 6.37 14.20
C ASP A 110 5.76 6.10 13.62
N ARG A 111 5.06 7.15 13.19
CA ARG A 111 3.76 7.03 12.50
C ARG A 111 3.86 6.19 11.23
N GLN A 112 4.97 6.28 10.49
CA GLN A 112 5.21 5.43 9.32
C GLN A 112 5.52 3.98 9.70
N LEU A 113 6.36 3.75 10.72
CA LEU A 113 6.80 2.42 11.11
C LEU A 113 5.72 1.63 11.84
N GLY A 114 4.88 2.30 12.64
CA GLY A 114 3.82 1.68 13.43
C GLY A 114 2.96 0.72 12.60
N PRO A 115 2.12 1.19 11.69
CA PRO A 115 1.27 0.30 10.91
C PRO A 115 2.05 -0.54 9.87
N ASN A 116 3.13 0.02 9.28
CA ASN A 116 3.79 -0.60 8.16
C ASN A 116 4.74 -1.74 8.53
N LEU A 117 5.32 -1.72 9.71
CA LEU A 117 6.30 -2.71 10.16
C LEU A 117 5.86 -3.35 11.50
N THR A 118 5.66 -2.55 12.55
CA THR A 118 5.36 -3.07 13.89
C THR A 118 3.99 -3.79 13.89
N GLY A 119 2.99 -3.24 13.24
CA GLY A 119 1.68 -3.87 13.07
C GLY A 119 1.74 -5.21 12.32
N VAL A 120 2.61 -5.31 11.31
CA VAL A 120 2.86 -6.58 10.61
C VAL A 120 3.49 -7.61 11.56
N VAL A 121 4.43 -7.20 12.42
CA VAL A 121 5.05 -8.07 13.43
C VAL A 121 3.99 -8.57 14.42
N HIS A 122 3.10 -7.71 14.91
CA HIS A 122 2.02 -8.09 15.83
C HIS A 122 1.11 -9.14 15.20
N GLY A 123 0.60 -8.89 13.99
CA GLY A 123 -0.26 -9.83 13.27
C GLY A 123 0.41 -11.20 13.04
N CYS A 124 1.66 -11.18 12.58
CA CYS A 124 2.42 -12.42 12.39
C CYS A 124 2.62 -13.20 13.70
N ARG A 125 2.86 -12.49 14.82
CA ARG A 125 3.06 -13.11 16.12
C ARG A 125 1.80 -13.79 16.64
N VAL A 126 0.67 -13.10 16.61
CA VAL A 126 -0.59 -13.59 17.19
C VAL A 126 -1.15 -14.72 16.32
N PHE A 127 -1.40 -14.48 15.04
CA PHE A 127 -1.94 -15.51 14.15
C PHE A 127 -0.96 -16.64 13.88
N GLY A 128 0.34 -16.35 13.78
CA GLY A 128 1.37 -17.38 13.64
C GLY A 128 1.39 -18.34 14.82
N ARG A 129 1.22 -17.83 16.06
CA ARG A 129 1.08 -18.66 17.26
C ARG A 129 -0.14 -19.56 17.18
N GLN A 130 -1.32 -19.01 16.86
CA GLN A 130 -2.55 -19.79 16.72
C GLN A 130 -2.44 -20.87 15.64
N MET A 131 -1.83 -20.57 14.48
CA MET A 131 -1.59 -21.53 13.40
C MET A 131 -0.65 -22.67 13.85
N VAL A 132 0.42 -22.34 14.61
CA VAL A 132 1.36 -23.34 15.12
C VAL A 132 0.68 -24.24 16.15
N GLU A 133 -0.07 -23.69 17.10
CA GLU A 133 -0.79 -24.43 18.14
C GLU A 133 -1.87 -25.34 17.53
N HIS A 134 -2.54 -24.87 16.47
CA HIS A 134 -3.55 -25.66 15.77
C HIS A 134 -2.94 -26.86 15.02
N GLY A 135 -1.71 -26.73 14.52
CA GLY A 135 -0.96 -27.82 13.91
C GLY A 135 -1.43 -28.27 12.51
N GLU A 136 -2.43 -27.62 11.93
CA GLU A 136 -2.93 -27.96 10.57
C GLU A 136 -2.22 -27.16 9.46
N GLY A 137 -1.24 -26.33 9.82
CA GLY A 137 -0.52 -25.43 8.93
C GLY A 137 -1.22 -24.09 8.78
N GLY A 138 -0.67 -23.24 7.92
CA GLY A 138 -1.20 -21.90 7.69
C GLY A 138 -0.38 -21.14 6.65
N HIS A 139 -0.79 -19.93 6.32
CA HIS A 139 -0.01 -19.07 5.44
C HIS A 139 -0.13 -17.60 5.82
N ILE A 140 0.98 -16.90 5.91
CA ILE A 140 1.03 -15.46 6.18
C ILE A 140 1.51 -14.74 4.92
N VAL A 141 0.75 -13.74 4.48
CA VAL A 141 1.11 -12.85 3.36
C VAL A 141 1.34 -11.46 3.90
N ASN A 142 2.54 -10.95 3.74
CA ASN A 142 2.89 -9.57 4.10
C ASN A 142 2.99 -8.73 2.82
N ILE A 143 2.23 -7.64 2.75
CA ILE A 143 2.29 -6.71 1.62
C ILE A 143 3.46 -5.75 1.85
N ALA A 144 4.56 -6.05 1.18
CA ALA A 144 5.74 -5.21 1.10
C ALA A 144 5.61 -4.16 -0.03
N SER A 145 6.65 -3.91 -0.78
CA SER A 145 6.69 -3.00 -1.94
C SER A 145 7.96 -3.23 -2.76
N ALA A 146 8.00 -2.79 -4.00
CA ALA A 146 9.24 -2.63 -4.77
C ALA A 146 10.22 -1.66 -4.07
N ALA A 147 9.72 -0.73 -3.27
CA ALA A 147 10.53 0.12 -2.38
C ALA A 147 11.38 -0.67 -1.36
N SER A 148 11.08 -1.96 -1.15
CA SER A 148 11.87 -2.85 -0.28
C SER A 148 13.24 -3.24 -0.86
N TYR A 149 13.48 -3.00 -2.14
CA TYR A 149 14.74 -3.30 -2.83
C TYR A 149 15.22 -2.18 -3.77
N ALA A 150 14.41 -1.15 -4.01
CA ALA A 150 14.78 0.04 -4.76
C ALA A 150 14.45 1.28 -3.92
N PRO A 151 15.45 2.07 -3.50
CA PRO A 151 15.21 3.28 -2.72
C PRO A 151 14.44 4.30 -3.56
N LEU A 152 13.50 4.99 -2.93
CA LEU A 152 12.71 6.06 -3.54
C LEU A 152 12.99 7.36 -2.80
N PRO A 153 13.40 8.44 -3.48
CA PRO A 153 13.61 9.74 -2.87
C PRO A 153 12.34 10.26 -2.17
N GLY A 154 12.50 10.99 -1.06
CA GLY A 154 11.39 11.56 -0.29
C GLY A 154 10.51 10.53 0.45
N THR A 155 10.90 9.25 0.49
CA THR A 155 10.13 8.20 1.15
C THR A 155 11.01 7.25 1.97
N SER A 156 12.04 7.78 2.63
CA SER A 156 13.04 6.98 3.35
C SER A 156 12.41 6.07 4.41
N ALA A 157 11.53 6.59 5.27
CA ALA A 157 10.85 5.81 6.30
C ALA A 157 9.96 4.71 5.70
N TYR A 158 9.25 5.01 4.59
CA TYR A 158 8.47 4.01 3.87
C TYR A 158 9.35 2.89 3.29
N CYS A 159 10.46 3.25 2.62
CA CYS A 159 11.41 2.27 2.09
C CYS A 159 11.98 1.37 3.19
N VAL A 160 12.38 1.96 4.33
CA VAL A 160 12.87 1.20 5.50
C VAL A 160 11.79 0.27 6.02
N SER A 161 10.55 0.74 6.22
CA SER A 161 9.46 -0.10 6.69
C SER A 161 9.22 -1.30 5.76
N LYS A 162 9.18 -1.09 4.44
CA LYS A 162 8.92 -2.16 3.47
C LYS A 162 10.12 -3.08 3.27
N ALA A 163 11.35 -2.59 3.41
CA ALA A 163 12.56 -3.41 3.45
C ALA A 163 12.58 -4.29 4.71
N GLY A 164 12.19 -3.72 5.87
CA GLY A 164 12.02 -4.44 7.13
C GLY A 164 10.99 -5.56 7.00
N VAL A 165 9.80 -5.27 6.46
CA VAL A 165 8.75 -6.29 6.22
C VAL A 165 9.25 -7.42 5.33
N ARG A 166 9.95 -7.10 4.24
CA ARG A 166 10.48 -8.14 3.34
C ARG A 166 11.49 -9.03 4.06
N MET A 167 12.48 -8.44 4.74
CA MET A 167 13.49 -9.21 5.48
C MET A 167 12.85 -10.01 6.62
N PHE A 168 11.96 -9.42 7.39
CA PHE A 168 11.20 -10.10 8.44
C PHE A 168 10.42 -11.31 7.90
N THR A 169 9.78 -11.17 6.73
CA THR A 169 9.09 -12.28 6.04
C THR A 169 10.05 -13.42 5.70
N GLU A 170 11.24 -13.10 5.18
CA GLU A 170 12.27 -14.10 4.86
C GLU A 170 12.76 -14.82 6.12
N CYS A 171 12.94 -14.12 7.25
CA CYS A 171 13.28 -14.71 8.55
C CYS A 171 12.17 -15.66 9.05
N LEU A 172 10.92 -15.14 9.10
CA LEU A 172 9.80 -15.96 9.56
C LEU A 172 9.57 -17.21 8.71
N ARG A 173 9.81 -17.13 7.42
CA ARG A 173 9.70 -18.29 6.54
C ARG A 173 10.66 -19.40 6.96
N VAL A 174 11.87 -19.08 7.40
CA VAL A 174 12.84 -20.04 7.92
C VAL A 174 12.39 -20.62 9.26
N GLU A 175 11.83 -19.78 10.15
CA GLU A 175 11.43 -20.19 11.49
C GLU A 175 10.12 -20.99 11.51
N LEU A 176 9.14 -20.59 10.70
CA LEU A 176 7.79 -21.17 10.70
C LEU A 176 7.59 -22.26 9.64
N GLY A 177 8.44 -22.30 8.62
CA GLY A 177 8.39 -23.33 7.58
C GLY A 177 8.42 -24.77 8.12
N PRO A 178 9.35 -25.13 9.05
CA PRO A 178 9.35 -26.43 9.69
C PRO A 178 8.07 -26.77 10.47
N LYS A 179 7.30 -25.77 10.87
CA LYS A 179 6.00 -25.89 11.56
C LYS A 179 4.82 -25.94 10.58
N GLY A 180 5.08 -26.04 9.27
CA GLY A 180 4.05 -26.15 8.23
C GLY A 180 3.41 -24.83 7.82
N ILE A 181 3.94 -23.68 8.26
CA ILE A 181 3.39 -22.35 7.95
C ILE A 181 4.22 -21.70 6.85
N GLY A 182 3.57 -21.37 5.73
CA GLY A 182 4.16 -20.57 4.68
C GLY A 182 4.18 -19.10 5.02
N VAL A 183 5.20 -18.37 4.57
CA VAL A 183 5.28 -16.91 4.73
C VAL A 183 5.74 -16.28 3.42
N SER A 184 5.00 -15.28 2.93
CA SER A 184 5.24 -14.65 1.63
C SER A 184 5.29 -13.14 1.73
N ALA A 185 6.25 -12.51 1.06
CA ALA A 185 6.28 -11.07 0.83
C ALA A 185 5.80 -10.75 -0.60
N VAL A 186 4.66 -10.10 -0.73
CA VAL A 186 4.20 -9.56 -2.01
C VAL A 186 4.75 -8.15 -2.17
N CYS A 187 5.46 -7.90 -3.28
CA CYS A 187 6.19 -6.65 -3.53
C CYS A 187 5.61 -5.94 -4.77
N PRO A 188 4.54 -5.16 -4.63
CA PRO A 188 3.99 -4.39 -5.75
C PRO A 188 4.93 -3.25 -6.15
N GLY A 189 4.91 -2.91 -7.46
CA GLY A 189 5.42 -1.65 -7.97
C GLY A 189 4.46 -0.48 -7.67
N VAL A 190 4.47 0.55 -8.50
CA VAL A 190 3.54 1.68 -8.37
C VAL A 190 2.11 1.22 -8.62
N ILE A 191 1.22 1.40 -7.63
CA ILE A 191 -0.18 0.98 -7.68
C ILE A 191 -1.08 2.20 -7.79
N ASN A 192 -2.15 2.09 -8.59
CA ASN A 192 -3.22 3.09 -8.59
C ASN A 192 -4.14 2.87 -7.38
N THR A 193 -3.71 3.33 -6.22
CA THR A 193 -4.50 3.30 -4.97
C THR A 193 -4.50 4.67 -4.32
N ASN A 194 -5.40 4.86 -3.37
CA ASN A 194 -5.43 6.06 -2.53
C ASN A 194 -4.24 6.16 -1.56
N LEU A 195 -3.36 5.15 -1.48
CA LEU A 195 -2.22 5.13 -0.57
C LEU A 195 -1.30 6.35 -0.73
N PHE A 196 -1.01 6.76 -1.98
CA PHE A 196 -0.24 7.97 -2.27
C PHE A 196 -1.11 9.23 -2.37
N LYS A 197 -2.44 9.09 -2.53
CA LYS A 197 -3.36 10.24 -2.48
C LYS A 197 -3.56 10.75 -1.06
N ASN A 198 -3.53 9.83 -0.10
CA ASN A 198 -3.68 10.09 1.33
C ASN A 198 -2.31 10.09 2.03
N ALA A 199 -1.21 10.28 1.27
CA ALA A 199 0.12 10.38 1.85
C ALA A 199 0.20 11.66 2.67
N ASP A 200 0.57 11.52 3.94
CA ASP A 200 0.93 12.66 4.77
C ASP A 200 2.27 13.22 4.31
N THR A 201 2.36 14.52 4.19
CA THR A 201 3.59 15.22 3.77
C THR A 201 4.17 16.01 4.95
N VAL A 202 5.47 15.91 5.17
CA VAL A 202 6.20 16.62 6.21
C VAL A 202 7.23 17.55 5.55
N GLY A 203 7.31 18.80 6.02
CA GLY A 203 8.28 19.79 5.50
C GLY A 203 7.94 20.38 4.13
N ILE A 204 6.73 20.13 3.61
CA ILE A 204 6.25 20.73 2.36
C ILE A 204 5.26 21.83 2.70
N ASP A 205 5.48 23.02 2.16
CA ASP A 205 4.61 24.19 2.37
C ASP A 205 3.18 23.91 1.89
N ALA A 206 2.17 24.31 2.68
CA ALA A 206 0.76 24.02 2.40
C ALA A 206 0.31 24.58 1.03
N ASP A 207 0.88 25.72 0.60
CA ASP A 207 0.63 26.32 -0.72
C ASP A 207 1.20 25.48 -1.87
N LEU A 208 2.33 24.79 -1.63
CA LEU A 208 2.91 23.81 -2.55
C LEU A 208 2.12 22.50 -2.59
N ILE A 209 1.43 22.14 -1.50
CA ILE A 209 0.57 20.94 -1.46
C ILE A 209 -0.66 21.11 -2.36
N GLY A 210 -1.27 22.30 -2.39
CA GLY A 210 -2.35 22.63 -3.32
C GLY A 210 -1.92 22.46 -4.78
N GLN A 211 -0.81 23.09 -5.15
CA GLN A 211 -0.21 22.96 -6.48
C GLN A 211 0.31 21.53 -6.74
N GLY A 212 0.80 20.83 -5.71
CA GLY A 212 1.26 19.44 -5.80
C GLY A 212 0.16 18.41 -6.07
N LYS A 213 -1.08 18.64 -5.61
CA LYS A 213 -2.23 17.79 -5.96
C LYS A 213 -2.57 17.88 -7.44
N ASP A 214 -2.51 19.07 -8.02
CA ASP A 214 -2.71 19.28 -9.46
C ASP A 214 -1.56 18.67 -10.29
N VAL A 215 -0.32 18.78 -9.81
CA VAL A 215 0.84 18.13 -10.44
C VAL A 215 0.74 16.62 -10.36
N LEU A 216 0.33 16.06 -9.23
CA LEU A 216 0.09 14.63 -9.08
C LEU A 216 -1.02 14.14 -10.02
N GLN A 217 -2.09 14.94 -10.20
CA GLN A 217 -3.13 14.62 -11.16
C GLN A 217 -2.60 14.65 -12.60
N GLN A 218 -1.84 15.68 -12.98
CA GLN A 218 -1.24 15.81 -14.31
C GLN A 218 -0.17 14.74 -14.57
N VAL A 219 0.65 14.41 -13.57
CA VAL A 219 1.61 13.28 -13.65
C VAL A 219 0.86 11.96 -13.82
N ARG A 220 -0.30 11.80 -13.20
CA ARG A 220 -1.17 10.62 -13.40
C ARG A 220 -1.77 10.58 -14.79
N ASP A 221 -2.23 11.71 -15.32
CA ASP A 221 -2.79 11.83 -16.66
C ASP A 221 -1.71 11.60 -17.73
N PHE A 222 -0.50 12.07 -17.47
CA PHE A 222 0.67 11.76 -18.29
C PHE A 222 1.10 10.29 -18.16
N ALA A 223 1.15 9.75 -16.93
CA ALA A 223 1.44 8.34 -16.70
C ALA A 223 0.38 7.40 -17.30
N ALA A 224 -0.89 7.84 -17.38
CA ALA A 224 -1.94 7.12 -18.08
C ALA A 224 -1.71 7.05 -19.60
N LYS A 225 -0.95 7.98 -20.16
CA LYS A 225 -0.54 8.01 -21.59
C LYS A 225 0.73 7.20 -21.85
N LEU A 226 1.48 6.83 -20.80
CA LEU A 226 2.66 5.97 -20.94
C LEU A 226 2.23 4.50 -21.11
N PRO A 227 3.03 3.68 -21.81
CA PRO A 227 2.74 2.24 -21.96
C PRO A 227 2.83 1.46 -20.64
N VAL A 228 3.25 2.11 -19.56
CA VAL A 228 3.31 1.55 -18.19
C VAL A 228 2.15 2.10 -17.36
N GLN A 229 0.99 1.47 -17.47
CA GLN A 229 -0.16 1.85 -16.63
C GLN A 229 0.09 1.48 -15.16
N PRO A 230 -0.37 2.32 -14.18
CA PRO A 230 -0.33 1.95 -12.76
C PRO A 230 -1.00 0.61 -12.51
N LEU A 231 -0.44 -0.18 -11.57
CA LEU A 231 -0.98 -1.48 -11.21
C LEU A 231 -2.41 -1.37 -10.68
N SER A 232 -3.31 -2.20 -11.19
CA SER A 232 -4.62 -2.33 -10.55
C SER A 232 -4.46 -3.11 -9.22
N PRO A 233 -5.22 -2.76 -8.17
CA PRO A 233 -5.26 -3.51 -6.91
C PRO A 233 -5.52 -5.01 -7.12
N ASP A 234 -6.31 -5.37 -8.13
CA ASP A 234 -6.62 -6.77 -8.45
C ASP A 234 -5.38 -7.59 -8.88
N LEU A 235 -4.40 -6.99 -9.55
CA LEU A 235 -3.14 -7.69 -9.88
C LEU A 235 -2.34 -8.06 -8.62
N VAL A 236 -2.34 -7.18 -7.61
CA VAL A 236 -1.70 -7.46 -6.31
C VAL A 236 -2.47 -8.55 -5.57
N ALA A 237 -3.80 -8.48 -5.57
CA ALA A 237 -4.65 -9.51 -4.99
C ALA A 237 -4.43 -10.88 -5.64
N ARG A 238 -4.27 -10.94 -6.97
CA ARG A 238 -3.88 -12.18 -7.69
C ARG A 238 -2.52 -12.68 -7.23
N ALA A 239 -1.55 -11.80 -7.03
CA ALA A 239 -0.22 -12.17 -6.57
C ALA A 239 -0.27 -12.72 -5.15
N ALA A 240 -1.06 -12.14 -4.23
CA ALA A 240 -1.27 -12.64 -2.88
C ALA A 240 -1.88 -14.06 -2.88
N VAL A 241 -2.93 -14.29 -3.68
CA VAL A 241 -3.52 -15.63 -3.83
C VAL A 241 -2.54 -16.63 -4.41
N ARG A 242 -1.72 -16.24 -5.40
CA ARG A 242 -0.67 -17.09 -5.96
C ARG A 242 0.42 -17.42 -4.94
N ALA A 243 0.79 -16.42 -4.11
CA ALA A 243 1.77 -16.60 -3.04
C ALA A 243 1.34 -17.72 -2.08
N VAL A 244 0.08 -17.71 -1.65
CA VAL A 244 -0.50 -18.79 -0.81
C VAL A 244 -0.53 -20.10 -1.55
N ARG A 245 -1.07 -20.12 -2.78
CA ARG A 245 -1.27 -21.35 -3.56
C ARG A 245 0.01 -22.12 -3.81
N PHE A 246 1.07 -21.41 -4.17
CA PHE A 246 2.35 -22.02 -4.59
C PHE A 246 3.46 -21.87 -3.54
N ASP A 247 3.12 -21.37 -2.34
CA ASP A 247 4.07 -21.17 -1.24
C ASP A 247 5.30 -20.36 -1.66
N LEU A 248 5.06 -19.24 -2.34
CA LEU A 248 6.13 -18.39 -2.88
C LEU A 248 6.74 -17.53 -1.76
N ASN A 249 8.06 -17.32 -1.79
CA ASN A 249 8.75 -16.49 -0.79
C ASN A 249 8.56 -15.01 -1.07
N VAL A 250 9.27 -14.47 -2.05
CA VAL A 250 9.18 -13.05 -2.48
C VAL A 250 8.50 -12.99 -3.84
N VAL A 251 7.46 -12.18 -3.95
CA VAL A 251 6.60 -12.10 -5.14
C VAL A 251 6.57 -10.65 -5.65
N PRO A 252 7.54 -10.26 -6.48
CA PRO A 252 7.43 -9.00 -7.23
C PRO A 252 6.20 -9.03 -8.15
N VAL A 253 5.45 -7.93 -8.20
CA VAL A 253 4.24 -7.84 -9.03
C VAL A 253 4.52 -7.03 -10.27
N ARG A 254 4.43 -7.66 -11.45
CA ARG A 254 4.78 -7.17 -12.79
C ARG A 254 6.26 -7.30 -13.15
N THR A 255 6.50 -7.17 -14.45
CA THR A 255 7.82 -7.38 -15.06
C THR A 255 8.87 -6.39 -14.57
N GLU A 256 8.50 -5.12 -14.44
CA GLU A 256 9.41 -4.07 -13.94
C GLU A 256 9.85 -4.31 -12.49
N ALA A 257 8.94 -4.79 -11.63
CA ALA A 257 9.28 -5.16 -10.26
C ALA A 257 10.22 -6.37 -10.22
N TRP A 258 10.02 -7.35 -11.10
CA TRP A 258 10.91 -8.50 -11.26
C TRP A 258 12.30 -8.09 -11.76
N LEU A 259 12.35 -7.21 -12.77
CA LEU A 259 13.61 -6.69 -13.30
C LEU A 259 14.38 -5.90 -12.23
N THR A 260 13.69 -5.02 -11.51
CA THR A 260 14.29 -4.23 -10.43
C THR A 260 14.78 -5.13 -9.29
N TYR A 261 13.98 -6.14 -8.92
CA TYR A 261 14.36 -7.13 -7.91
C TYR A 261 15.61 -7.92 -8.35
N GLY A 262 15.61 -8.43 -9.58
CA GLY A 262 16.76 -9.15 -10.13
C GLY A 262 18.02 -8.28 -10.19
N LEU A 263 17.89 -7.06 -10.71
CA LEU A 263 18.99 -6.10 -10.81
C LEU A 263 19.56 -5.73 -9.44
N SER A 264 18.69 -5.51 -8.44
CA SER A 264 19.13 -5.20 -7.07
C SER A 264 19.91 -6.35 -6.41
N ARG A 265 19.69 -7.58 -6.83
CA ARG A 265 20.39 -8.78 -6.34
C ARG A 265 21.72 -9.03 -7.05
N VAL A 266 21.77 -8.81 -8.38
CA VAL A 266 22.92 -9.15 -9.22
C VAL A 266 23.87 -7.96 -9.35
N ALA A 267 23.33 -6.74 -9.46
CA ALA A 267 24.10 -5.52 -9.69
C ALA A 267 23.62 -4.36 -8.78
N PRO A 268 23.77 -4.48 -7.44
CA PRO A 268 23.23 -3.48 -6.50
C PRO A 268 23.86 -2.09 -6.69
N SER A 269 25.11 -2.01 -7.13
CA SER A 269 25.79 -0.72 -7.40
C SER A 269 25.18 -0.03 -8.63
N LEU A 270 24.83 -0.78 -9.67
CA LEU A 270 24.17 -0.24 -10.86
C LEU A 270 22.76 0.25 -10.53
N THR A 271 21.99 -0.51 -9.74
CA THR A 271 20.67 -0.08 -9.27
C THR A 271 20.76 1.25 -8.55
N ARG A 272 21.71 1.39 -7.61
CA ARG A 272 21.93 2.65 -6.88
C ARG A 272 22.35 3.79 -7.79
N ALA A 273 23.24 3.53 -8.78
CA ALA A 273 23.67 4.54 -9.74
C ALA A 273 22.49 5.07 -10.58
N ILE A 274 21.61 4.19 -11.02
CA ILE A 274 20.38 4.57 -11.77
C ILE A 274 19.49 5.45 -10.89
N VAL A 275 19.19 5.03 -9.66
CA VAL A 275 18.29 5.77 -8.74
C VAL A 275 18.86 7.16 -8.40
N ARG A 276 20.19 7.27 -8.23
CA ARG A 276 20.87 8.58 -7.98
C ARG A 276 20.66 9.60 -9.11
N GLN A 277 20.29 9.18 -10.31
CA GLN A 277 20.00 10.09 -11.41
C GLN A 277 18.61 10.78 -11.29
N PHE A 278 17.78 10.33 -10.36
CA PHE A 278 16.44 10.85 -10.09
C PHE A 278 16.34 11.46 -8.67
N PRO A 279 17.14 12.52 -8.31
CA PRO A 279 17.02 13.16 -7.02
C PRO A 279 15.67 13.90 -6.90
N VAL A 280 15.18 14.07 -5.67
CA VAL A 280 13.91 14.79 -5.37
C VAL A 280 13.93 16.18 -6.03
N SER A 281 15.02 16.92 -5.89
CA SER A 281 15.17 18.25 -6.50
C SER A 281 15.02 18.28 -8.03
N ARG A 282 15.35 17.19 -8.73
CA ARG A 282 15.07 17.08 -10.19
C ARG A 282 13.62 16.71 -10.50
N LEU A 283 12.99 15.96 -9.62
CA LEU A 283 11.54 15.65 -9.73
C LEU A 283 10.74 16.93 -9.47
N GLU A 284 11.12 17.72 -8.48
CA GLU A 284 10.53 19.04 -8.17
C GLU A 284 10.79 20.04 -9.31
N ALA A 285 12.03 20.15 -9.77
CA ALA A 285 12.40 21.04 -10.88
C ALA A 285 11.77 20.57 -12.22
N GLY A 286 11.65 19.25 -12.42
CA GLY A 286 10.96 18.67 -13.58
C GLY A 286 9.47 18.94 -13.52
N GLY A 287 8.85 18.81 -12.35
CA GLY A 287 7.46 19.17 -12.08
C GLY A 287 7.21 20.66 -12.31
N ALA A 288 8.03 21.52 -11.73
CA ALA A 288 7.95 22.97 -11.92
C ALA A 288 8.14 23.40 -13.39
N ARG A 289 9.08 22.80 -14.12
CA ARG A 289 9.26 23.04 -15.56
C ARG A 289 8.09 22.54 -16.40
N LEU A 290 7.53 21.37 -16.05
CA LEU A 290 6.35 20.84 -16.70
C LEU A 290 5.14 21.73 -16.44
N LEU A 291 4.95 22.24 -15.23
CA LEU A 291 3.92 23.23 -14.88
C LEU A 291 4.08 24.52 -15.69
N THR A 292 5.30 25.04 -15.79
CA THR A 292 5.58 26.25 -16.59
C THR A 292 5.27 26.03 -18.06
N LEU A 293 5.55 24.84 -18.62
CA LEU A 293 5.22 24.52 -20.00
C LEU A 293 3.70 24.36 -20.22
N LEU A 294 3.02 23.69 -19.28
CA LEU A 294 1.57 23.47 -19.36
C LEU A 294 0.78 24.76 -19.15
N ASN A 295 1.24 25.63 -18.22
CA ASN A 295 0.65 26.97 -18.02
C ASN A 295 0.89 27.86 -19.26
N ARG A 296 2.04 27.78 -19.90
CA ARG A 296 2.33 28.53 -21.12
C ARG A 296 1.43 28.13 -22.29
N ASP A 297 1.07 26.85 -22.39
CA ASP A 297 0.13 26.38 -23.41
C ASP A 297 -1.32 26.82 -23.09
N ARG A 298 -1.70 26.89 -21.81
CA ARG A 298 -2.99 27.42 -21.34
C ARG A 298 -3.09 28.94 -21.49
N GLU A 299 -2.03 29.68 -21.15
CA GLU A 299 -1.93 31.11 -21.40
C GLU A 299 -2.04 31.44 -22.90
N ALA A 300 -1.43 30.60 -23.75
CA ALA A 300 -1.54 30.71 -25.20
C ALA A 300 -2.94 30.37 -25.74
N ALA A 301 -3.72 29.57 -25.01
CA ALA A 301 -5.10 29.21 -25.35
C ALA A 301 -6.14 30.20 -24.78
N GLY A 302 -5.72 31.20 -23.96
CA GLY A 302 -6.63 32.20 -23.38
C GLY A 302 -7.61 31.65 -22.32
N GLU A 303 -7.33 30.49 -21.75
CA GLU A 303 -8.18 29.87 -20.73
C GLU A 303 -7.96 30.53 -19.35
N PRO A 304 -9.03 30.94 -18.64
CA PRO A 304 -8.90 31.52 -17.31
C PRO A 304 -8.43 30.47 -16.29
N ILE A 305 -7.55 30.88 -15.37
CA ILE A 305 -7.09 30.02 -14.28
C ILE A 305 -8.18 30.01 -13.19
N GLU A 306 -8.87 28.89 -13.06
CA GLU A 306 -9.86 28.66 -11.99
C GLU A 306 -9.15 27.98 -10.80
N VAL A 307 -8.98 28.73 -9.71
CA VAL A 307 -8.40 28.20 -8.44
C VAL A 307 -9.56 27.76 -7.56
N ARG A 308 -9.65 26.47 -7.27
CA ARG A 308 -10.64 25.89 -6.37
C ARG A 308 -9.97 25.56 -5.04
N ILE A 309 -10.45 26.18 -3.97
CA ILE A 309 -9.95 25.98 -2.61
C ILE A 309 -10.92 25.03 -1.89
N TYR A 310 -10.37 23.95 -1.32
CA TYR A 310 -11.11 22.98 -0.54
C TYR A 310 -10.65 23.03 0.91
N ASP A 311 -11.57 22.80 1.88
CA ASP A 311 -11.24 22.69 3.30
C ASP A 311 -10.59 21.33 3.65
N ALA A 312 -10.30 21.15 4.95
CA ALA A 312 -9.67 19.93 5.46
C ALA A 312 -10.55 18.68 5.30
N ASP A 313 -11.86 18.86 5.16
CA ASP A 313 -12.85 17.79 4.97
C ASP A 313 -13.10 17.47 3.48
N GLY A 314 -12.52 18.30 2.58
CA GLY A 314 -12.58 18.11 1.13
C GLY A 314 -13.74 18.83 0.46
N ASP A 315 -14.43 19.73 1.17
CA ASP A 315 -15.49 20.54 0.63
C ASP A 315 -14.97 21.83 -0.02
N LEU A 316 -15.56 22.22 -1.14
CA LEU A 316 -15.17 23.41 -1.89
C LEU A 316 -15.51 24.68 -1.09
N VAL A 317 -14.49 25.41 -0.62
CA VAL A 317 -14.66 26.61 0.22
C VAL A 317 -14.69 27.89 -0.62
N ASP A 318 -13.94 27.93 -1.72
CA ASP A 318 -13.87 29.10 -2.59
C ASP A 318 -13.49 28.76 -4.02
N THR A 319 -13.94 29.60 -4.97
CA THR A 319 -13.55 29.54 -6.38
C THR A 319 -13.13 30.93 -6.80
N SER A 320 -11.83 31.23 -6.85
CA SER A 320 -11.32 32.48 -7.38
C SER A 320 -10.93 32.34 -8.85
N VAL A 321 -11.52 33.19 -9.68
CA VAL A 321 -11.11 33.38 -11.07
C VAL A 321 -10.16 34.56 -11.12
N GLN A 322 -8.88 34.36 -11.34
CA GLN A 322 -7.95 35.46 -11.60
C GLN A 322 -8.06 35.90 -13.05
N PRO A 323 -8.42 37.15 -13.34
CA PRO A 323 -8.40 37.67 -14.69
C PRO A 323 -6.96 37.72 -15.18
N ASN A 324 -6.75 37.24 -16.41
CA ASN A 324 -5.46 37.29 -17.09
C ASN A 324 -5.14 38.75 -17.42
N GLU A 325 -4.43 39.46 -16.51
CA GLU A 325 -3.91 40.79 -16.82
C GLU A 325 -2.74 40.65 -17.80
N GLY A 326 -3.11 40.56 -19.07
CA GLY A 326 -2.15 40.64 -20.15
C GLY A 326 -1.37 41.98 -20.02
N LYS A 327 -0.08 41.87 -19.77
CA LYS A 327 0.83 43.01 -19.92
C LYS A 327 0.80 43.46 -21.38
N THR A 328 0.04 44.52 -21.63
CA THR A 328 0.25 45.35 -22.83
C THR A 328 1.49 46.20 -22.59
N ALA A 329 2.55 45.94 -23.30
CA ALA A 329 3.47 46.84 -24.02
C ALA A 329 4.72 46.06 -24.45
#